data_950a1ff21b035253804c62c9b28f7189
#
_entry.id   950a1ff21b035253804c62c9b28f7189
#
_cell.length_a   1.000
_cell.length_b   1.000
_cell.length_c   1.000
_cell.angle_alpha   90.00
_cell.angle_beta   90.00
_cell.angle_gamma   90.00
#
_symmetry.space_group_name_H-M   'P 1'
#
loop_
_entity.id
_entity.type
_entity.pdbx_description
1 polymer ?
#
loop_
_entity_poly.entity_id
_entity_poly.type
_entity_poly.pdbx_seq_one_letter_code
_entity_poly.pdbx_strand_id
1 'polypeptide(L)'
;MRLLLLWALALVVLAATPVAASEWGQIKPAVTRQPDVRARYGAPTREAAQKIEGYDTLQWVYEGSQAPTGIAKMIIDFGILTPSGYRKEVVRTFRLEPKHDVFNRKLVVDGWGAPSRVGEDGDLEFFLYEEGLLVYFGKDTKEVTVMIFTPPQSLPPAAAPPARPPQR
;
A
#
# COMPACT_ATOMS: atom_id res chain seq x y z
N MET A 1 -43.05 32.73 34.96
CA MET A 1 -42.81 32.25 33.60
C MET A 1 -41.30 32.02 33.48
N ARG A 2 -40.85 30.77 33.67
CA ARG A 2 -39.42 30.40 33.65
C ARG A 2 -39.11 29.73 32.34
N LEU A 3 -38.30 30.40 31.50
CA LEU A 3 -37.81 29.87 30.21
C LEU A 3 -36.64 28.93 30.49
N LEU A 4 -36.82 27.63 30.28
CA LEU A 4 -35.77 26.60 30.30
C LEU A 4 -35.11 26.57 28.92
N LEU A 5 -33.89 27.12 28.82
CA LEU A 5 -33.02 26.94 27.64
C LEU A 5 -32.39 25.53 27.71
N LEU A 6 -32.85 24.64 26.86
CA LEU A 6 -32.20 23.34 26.61
C LEU A 6 -31.03 23.55 25.64
N TRP A 7 -29.81 23.45 26.14
CA TRP A 7 -28.60 23.33 25.32
C TRP A 7 -28.48 21.90 24.82
N ALA A 8 -28.79 21.65 23.56
CA ALA A 8 -28.48 20.41 22.91
C ALA A 8 -27.00 20.41 22.48
N LEU A 9 -26.17 19.72 23.25
CA LEU A 9 -24.76 19.50 22.91
C LEU A 9 -24.69 18.43 21.80
N ALA A 10 -24.57 18.86 20.56
CA ALA A 10 -24.35 17.95 19.42
C ALA A 10 -22.91 17.39 19.50
N LEU A 11 -22.77 16.15 19.94
CA LEU A 11 -21.52 15.42 19.92
C LEU A 11 -21.21 15.02 18.47
N VAL A 12 -20.36 15.80 17.79
CA VAL A 12 -19.83 15.45 16.48
C VAL A 12 -18.79 14.33 16.69
N VAL A 13 -19.21 13.09 16.50
CA VAL A 13 -18.28 11.95 16.42
C VAL A 13 -17.54 12.09 15.08
N LEU A 14 -16.31 12.60 15.10
CA LEU A 14 -15.39 12.48 13.97
C LEU A 14 -15.07 10.98 13.82
N ALA A 15 -15.78 10.30 12.92
CA ALA A 15 -15.39 9.01 12.45
C ALA A 15 -14.06 9.16 11.69
N ALA A 16 -12.95 8.74 12.29
CA ALA A 16 -11.69 8.58 11.59
C ALA A 16 -11.93 7.54 10.49
N THR A 17 -12.00 7.99 9.24
CA THR A 17 -12.03 7.06 8.10
C THR A 17 -10.71 6.30 8.11
N PRO A 18 -10.72 4.96 8.11
CA PRO A 18 -9.49 4.20 7.99
C PRO A 18 -8.80 4.63 6.70
N VAL A 19 -7.54 5.04 6.81
CA VAL A 19 -6.68 5.26 5.63
C VAL A 19 -6.59 3.91 4.93
N ALA A 20 -7.05 3.85 3.68
CA ALA A 20 -6.99 2.61 2.93
C ALA A 20 -5.51 2.20 2.81
N ALA A 21 -5.15 1.02 3.30
CA ALA A 21 -3.76 0.52 3.29
C ALA A 21 -3.15 0.44 1.88
N SER A 22 -3.96 0.59 0.84
CA SER A 22 -3.53 0.63 -0.56
C SER A 22 -3.08 1.99 -1.07
N GLU A 23 -2.90 3.00 -0.21
CA GLU A 23 -2.55 4.36 -0.62
C GLU A 23 -1.32 4.89 0.13
N TRP A 24 -0.42 5.55 -0.60
CA TRP A 24 0.67 6.34 -0.04
C TRP A 24 0.96 7.56 -0.94
N GLY A 25 1.17 8.71 -0.32
CA GLY A 25 1.54 9.94 -1.05
C GLY A 25 0.56 10.31 -2.16
N GLN A 26 -0.74 10.02 -2.01
CA GLN A 26 -1.82 10.21 -2.98
C GLN A 26 -1.70 9.31 -4.24
N ILE A 27 -0.87 8.28 -4.20
CA ILE A 27 -0.87 7.22 -5.20
C ILE A 27 -1.73 6.08 -4.69
N LYS A 28 -2.76 5.73 -5.45
CA LYS A 28 -3.65 4.61 -5.18
C LYS A 28 -3.67 3.69 -6.40
N PRO A 29 -3.21 2.43 -6.29
CA PRO A 29 -3.28 1.45 -7.37
C PRO A 29 -4.70 1.28 -7.90
N ALA A 30 -4.84 0.98 -9.17
CA ALA A 30 -6.07 0.87 -9.95
C ALA A 30 -6.86 2.19 -10.13
N VAL A 31 -6.43 3.30 -9.51
CA VAL A 31 -7.10 4.61 -9.55
C VAL A 31 -6.22 5.70 -10.15
N THR A 32 -5.04 5.95 -9.56
CA THR A 32 -4.11 7.01 -9.96
C THR A 32 -3.56 6.76 -11.36
N ARG A 33 -3.40 7.83 -12.14
CA ARG A 33 -2.93 7.77 -13.53
C ARG A 33 -1.55 8.42 -13.68
N GLN A 34 -0.87 8.13 -14.81
CA GLN A 34 0.44 8.72 -15.12
C GLN A 34 0.48 10.26 -15.01
N PRO A 35 -0.49 11.03 -15.55
CA PRO A 35 -0.48 12.49 -15.40
C PRO A 35 -0.51 12.94 -13.93
N ASP A 36 -1.25 12.24 -13.07
CA ASP A 36 -1.37 12.57 -11.65
C ASP A 36 -0.05 12.35 -10.92
N VAL A 37 0.63 11.23 -11.21
CA VAL A 37 1.95 10.93 -10.68
C VAL A 37 2.96 11.98 -11.12
N ARG A 38 2.98 12.33 -12.43
CA ARG A 38 3.89 13.34 -12.98
C ARG A 38 3.63 14.74 -12.42
N ALA A 39 2.38 15.10 -12.21
CA ALA A 39 2.02 16.38 -11.60
C ALA A 39 2.53 16.49 -10.16
N ARG A 40 2.56 15.37 -9.42
CA ARG A 40 2.97 15.35 -8.02
C ARG A 40 4.48 15.22 -7.81
N TYR A 41 5.12 14.32 -8.56
CA TYR A 41 6.53 13.94 -8.33
C TYR A 41 7.47 14.42 -9.44
N GLY A 42 6.93 15.08 -10.48
CA GLY A 42 7.72 15.51 -11.63
C GLY A 42 8.08 14.35 -12.57
N ALA A 43 9.10 14.58 -13.38
CA ALA A 43 9.63 13.57 -14.29
C ALA A 43 10.36 12.47 -13.48
N PRO A 44 10.18 11.19 -13.82
CA PRO A 44 10.94 10.12 -13.19
C PRO A 44 12.42 10.19 -13.58
N THR A 45 13.29 9.60 -12.78
CA THR A 45 14.72 9.44 -13.08
C THR A 45 14.93 8.54 -14.31
N ARG A 46 14.05 7.53 -14.45
CA ARG A 46 14.10 6.59 -15.57
C ARG A 46 12.69 6.09 -15.92
N GLU A 47 12.46 5.95 -17.22
CA GLU A 47 11.28 5.28 -17.78
C GLU A 47 11.72 4.00 -18.50
N ALA A 48 11.00 2.92 -18.34
CA ALA A 48 11.26 1.64 -18.99
C ALA A 48 9.98 1.06 -19.59
N ALA A 49 9.96 0.84 -20.89
CA ALA A 49 8.91 0.08 -21.55
C ALA A 49 9.02 -1.40 -21.14
N GLN A 50 7.91 -2.01 -20.85
CA GLN A 50 7.81 -3.43 -20.48
C GLN A 50 6.67 -4.08 -21.25
N LYS A 51 6.65 -5.41 -21.27
CA LYS A 51 5.54 -6.18 -21.81
C LYS A 51 5.12 -7.22 -20.77
N ILE A 52 3.85 -7.16 -20.36
CA ILE A 52 3.28 -8.08 -19.36
C ILE A 52 2.01 -8.69 -19.95
N GLU A 53 1.95 -10.02 -19.99
CA GLU A 53 0.80 -10.77 -20.52
C GLU A 53 0.36 -10.30 -21.93
N GLY A 54 1.34 -9.90 -22.76
CA GLY A 54 1.08 -9.42 -24.12
C GLY A 54 0.75 -7.93 -24.25
N TYR A 55 0.53 -7.21 -23.14
CA TYR A 55 0.24 -5.78 -23.14
C TYR A 55 1.52 -4.95 -22.96
N ASP A 56 1.64 -3.87 -23.74
CA ASP A 56 2.70 -2.90 -23.56
C ASP A 56 2.43 -2.07 -22.30
N THR A 57 3.36 -2.09 -21.37
CA THR A 57 3.29 -1.38 -20.09
C THR A 57 4.46 -0.44 -19.93
N LEU A 58 4.44 0.37 -18.88
CA LEU A 58 5.49 1.33 -18.57
C LEU A 58 5.84 1.24 -17.09
N GLN A 59 7.14 1.33 -16.78
CA GLN A 59 7.64 1.46 -15.42
C GLN A 59 8.36 2.80 -15.27
N TRP A 60 8.07 3.51 -14.17
CA TRP A 60 8.81 4.71 -13.77
C TRP A 60 9.59 4.45 -12.50
N VAL A 61 10.82 4.96 -12.48
CA VAL A 61 11.72 4.90 -11.33
C VAL A 61 12.04 6.32 -10.90
N TYR A 62 11.89 6.58 -9.60
CA TYR A 62 12.29 7.81 -8.94
C TYR A 62 13.38 7.46 -7.93
N GLU A 63 14.58 7.99 -8.11
CA GLU A 63 15.73 7.76 -7.23
C GLU A 63 16.62 9.01 -7.15
N GLY A 64 17.52 9.07 -6.18
CA GLY A 64 18.37 10.26 -5.97
C GLY A 64 17.55 11.49 -5.59
N SER A 65 17.76 12.59 -6.33
CA SER A 65 17.07 13.88 -6.09
C SER A 65 15.59 13.87 -6.50
N GLN A 66 15.17 12.97 -7.36
CA GLN A 66 13.76 12.80 -7.76
C GLN A 66 12.98 11.87 -6.82
N ALA A 67 13.65 11.12 -5.96
CA ALA A 67 12.94 10.29 -4.98
C ALA A 67 12.15 11.16 -3.98
N PRO A 68 10.96 10.75 -3.58
CA PRO A 68 10.21 11.42 -2.52
C PRO A 68 11.00 11.51 -1.22
N THR A 69 10.74 12.52 -0.41
CA THR A 69 11.40 12.70 0.90
C THR A 69 11.25 11.44 1.75
N GLY A 70 12.35 10.96 2.34
CA GLY A 70 12.38 9.74 3.16
C GLY A 70 12.43 8.43 2.36
N ILE A 71 12.34 8.49 1.03
CA ILE A 71 12.41 7.32 0.15
C ILE A 71 13.75 7.33 -0.58
N ALA A 72 14.43 6.18 -0.61
CA ALA A 72 15.64 6.00 -1.40
C ALA A 72 15.29 5.73 -2.87
N LYS A 73 14.22 4.94 -3.08
CA LYS A 73 13.75 4.57 -4.42
C LYS A 73 12.26 4.30 -4.44
N MET A 74 11.58 4.84 -5.44
CA MET A 74 10.18 4.53 -5.74
C MET A 74 10.09 3.98 -7.16
N ILE A 75 9.41 2.85 -7.32
CA ILE A 75 9.16 2.21 -8.61
C ILE A 75 7.65 2.15 -8.81
N ILE A 76 7.16 2.63 -9.94
CA ILE A 76 5.74 2.63 -10.27
C ILE A 76 5.54 1.87 -11.56
N ASP A 77 4.72 0.82 -11.52
CA ASP A 77 4.32 0.04 -12.68
C ASP A 77 2.92 0.48 -13.13
N PHE A 78 2.82 0.78 -14.41
CA PHE A 78 1.56 1.16 -15.05
C PHE A 78 0.98 0.01 -15.87
N GLY A 79 -0.30 0.15 -16.23
CA GLY A 79 -1.03 -0.80 -17.04
C GLY A 79 -1.70 -1.89 -16.22
N ILE A 80 -3.02 -1.82 -16.13
CA ILE A 80 -3.84 -2.78 -15.40
C ILE A 80 -4.94 -3.34 -16.31
N LEU A 81 -5.15 -4.66 -16.25
CA LEU A 81 -6.28 -5.30 -16.88
C LEU A 81 -7.48 -5.24 -15.94
N THR A 82 -8.60 -4.78 -16.43
CA THR A 82 -9.86 -4.71 -15.70
C THR A 82 -10.96 -5.45 -16.48
N PRO A 83 -12.11 -5.75 -15.87
CA PRO A 83 -13.23 -6.36 -16.60
C PRO A 83 -13.68 -5.53 -17.83
N SER A 84 -13.45 -4.20 -17.80
CA SER A 84 -13.75 -3.28 -18.90
C SER A 84 -12.64 -3.12 -19.94
N GLY A 85 -11.52 -3.85 -19.80
CA GLY A 85 -10.39 -3.84 -20.69
C GLY A 85 -9.10 -3.33 -20.08
N TYR A 86 -8.05 -3.24 -20.91
CA TYR A 86 -6.73 -2.79 -20.49
C TYR A 86 -6.63 -1.27 -20.38
N ARG A 87 -6.14 -0.78 -19.24
CA ARG A 87 -5.95 0.64 -18.95
C ARG A 87 -4.46 0.96 -18.79
N LYS A 88 -3.82 1.37 -19.88
CA LYS A 88 -2.37 1.56 -20.00
C LYS A 88 -1.78 2.55 -18.98
N GLU A 89 -2.47 3.67 -18.72
CA GLU A 89 -1.93 4.79 -17.93
C GLU A 89 -2.19 4.67 -16.43
N VAL A 90 -2.91 3.64 -15.99
CA VAL A 90 -3.29 3.50 -14.59
C VAL A 90 -2.19 2.79 -13.81
N VAL A 91 -1.86 3.29 -12.62
CA VAL A 91 -0.94 2.63 -11.70
C VAL A 91 -1.48 1.24 -11.36
N ARG A 92 -0.70 0.22 -11.68
CA ARG A 92 -0.99 -1.17 -11.32
C ARG A 92 -0.47 -1.48 -9.93
N THR A 93 0.81 -1.21 -9.69
CA THR A 93 1.48 -1.39 -8.41
C THR A 93 2.51 -0.29 -8.24
N PHE A 94 2.91 -0.02 -6.99
CA PHE A 94 4.14 0.74 -6.75
C PHE A 94 4.87 0.19 -5.54
N ARG A 95 6.20 0.34 -5.58
CA ARG A 95 7.11 -0.14 -4.55
C ARG A 95 7.92 1.03 -4.01
N LEU A 96 8.06 1.08 -2.70
CA LEU A 96 8.91 2.03 -1.99
C LEU A 96 10.05 1.27 -1.31
N GLU A 97 11.25 1.78 -1.45
CA GLU A 97 12.43 1.42 -0.67
C GLU A 97 12.75 2.62 0.22
N PRO A 98 12.36 2.62 1.50
CA PRO A 98 12.63 3.72 2.41
C PRO A 98 14.14 3.93 2.63
N LYS A 99 14.52 5.14 3.00
CA LYS A 99 15.85 5.38 3.58
C LYS A 99 15.91 4.79 4.99
N HIS A 100 17.12 4.55 5.46
CA HIS A 100 17.38 4.08 6.81
C HIS A 100 16.66 4.95 7.85
N ASP A 101 16.18 4.38 8.94
CA ASP A 101 15.51 5.04 10.07
C ASP A 101 14.20 5.80 9.76
N VAL A 102 13.64 5.68 8.55
CA VAL A 102 12.40 6.41 8.19
C VAL A 102 11.15 5.64 8.62
N PHE A 103 11.11 4.33 8.36
CA PHE A 103 9.97 3.49 8.72
C PHE A 103 10.41 2.29 9.54
N ASN A 104 9.69 2.05 10.62
CA ASN A 104 9.83 0.87 11.43
C ASN A 104 8.46 0.23 11.68
N ARG A 105 8.45 -0.96 12.30
CA ARG A 105 7.24 -1.72 12.60
C ARG A 105 6.17 -0.89 13.32
N LYS A 106 6.58 -0.08 14.32
CA LYS A 106 5.64 0.75 15.06
C LYS A 106 4.97 1.79 14.17
N LEU A 107 5.74 2.51 13.36
CA LEU A 107 5.21 3.52 12.44
C LEU A 107 4.28 2.91 11.38
N VAL A 108 4.56 1.69 10.92
CA VAL A 108 3.68 0.97 10.01
C VAL A 108 2.33 0.68 10.67
N VAL A 109 2.34 0.14 11.90
CA VAL A 109 1.10 -0.14 12.64
C VAL A 109 0.35 1.14 13.01
N ASP A 110 1.07 2.19 13.41
CA ASP A 110 0.45 3.49 13.73
C ASP A 110 -0.23 4.12 12.49
N GLY A 111 0.36 3.94 11.29
CA GLY A 111 -0.15 4.52 10.04
C GLY A 111 -1.25 3.70 9.36
N TRP A 112 -1.11 2.37 9.35
CA TRP A 112 -2.00 1.46 8.61
C TRP A 112 -2.81 0.49 9.49
N GLY A 113 -2.64 0.55 10.80
CA GLY A 113 -3.31 -0.35 11.73
C GLY A 113 -2.64 -1.71 11.87
N ALA A 114 -3.34 -2.66 12.49
CA ALA A 114 -2.87 -4.02 12.62
C ALA A 114 -2.90 -4.75 11.27
N PRO A 115 -1.84 -5.51 10.90
CA PRO A 115 -1.83 -6.26 9.65
C PRO A 115 -2.86 -7.39 9.66
N SER A 116 -3.42 -7.71 8.48
CA SER A 116 -4.31 -8.87 8.30
C SER A 116 -3.58 -10.20 8.47
N ARG A 117 -2.28 -10.21 8.14
CA ARG A 117 -1.40 -11.37 8.30
C ARG A 117 0.03 -10.92 8.58
N VAL A 118 0.69 -11.66 9.46
CA VAL A 118 2.15 -11.63 9.66
C VAL A 118 2.71 -12.95 9.15
N GLY A 119 3.84 -12.93 8.46
CA GLY A 119 4.49 -14.12 7.92
C GLY A 119 5.98 -13.89 7.68
N GLU A 120 6.61 -14.92 7.14
CA GLU A 120 8.02 -14.92 6.75
C GLU A 120 8.15 -15.35 5.29
N ASP A 121 9.07 -14.71 4.57
CA ASP A 121 9.46 -15.04 3.20
C ASP A 121 10.99 -15.17 3.16
N GLY A 122 11.48 -16.41 3.19
CA GLY A 122 12.88 -16.69 3.48
C GLY A 122 13.26 -16.20 4.88
N ASP A 123 14.23 -15.31 4.94
CA ASP A 123 14.72 -14.69 6.20
C ASP A 123 14.04 -13.35 6.53
N LEU A 124 13.06 -12.91 5.75
CA LEU A 124 12.41 -11.63 5.91
C LEU A 124 11.01 -11.80 6.50
N GLU A 125 10.74 -11.10 7.58
CA GLU A 125 9.38 -10.99 8.11
C GLU A 125 8.58 -9.99 7.27
N PHE A 126 7.27 -10.25 7.10
CA PHE A 126 6.39 -9.33 6.42
C PHE A 126 5.06 -9.09 7.15
N PHE A 127 4.49 -7.93 6.90
CA PHE A 127 3.09 -7.59 7.21
C PHE A 127 2.30 -7.51 5.91
N LEU A 128 1.16 -8.19 5.87
CA LEU A 128 0.21 -8.14 4.76
C LEU A 128 -1.09 -7.51 5.22
N TYR A 129 -1.59 -6.56 4.42
CA TYR A 129 -2.87 -5.90 4.56
C TYR A 129 -3.74 -6.25 3.33
N GLU A 130 -4.95 -6.74 3.55
CA GLU A 130 -5.87 -7.17 2.47
C GLU A 130 -6.24 -6.01 1.53
N GLU A 131 -6.17 -4.78 2.03
CA GLU A 131 -6.40 -3.57 1.25
C GLU A 131 -5.31 -3.31 0.21
N GLY A 132 -4.25 -4.11 0.17
CA GLY A 132 -3.24 -4.09 -0.87
C GLY A 132 -1.89 -3.50 -0.46
N LEU A 133 -1.48 -3.65 0.81
CA LEU A 133 -0.13 -3.28 1.25
C LEU A 133 0.61 -4.52 1.77
N LEU A 134 1.84 -4.71 1.28
CA LEU A 134 2.80 -5.70 1.77
C LEU A 134 4.06 -4.96 2.22
N VAL A 135 4.48 -5.19 3.46
CA VAL A 135 5.65 -4.53 4.08
C VAL A 135 6.66 -5.59 4.50
N TYR A 136 7.90 -5.49 4.02
CA TYR A 136 9.00 -6.34 4.43
C TYR A 136 9.91 -5.62 5.43
N PHE A 137 10.38 -6.36 6.42
CA PHE A 137 11.33 -5.89 7.44
C PHE A 137 12.69 -6.54 7.25
N GLY A 138 13.75 -5.80 7.62
CA GLY A 138 15.11 -6.33 7.60
C GLY A 138 15.30 -7.45 8.63
N LYS A 139 16.20 -8.39 8.32
CA LYS A 139 16.43 -9.61 9.14
C LYS A 139 16.75 -9.32 10.60
N ASP A 140 17.59 -8.33 10.88
CA ASP A 140 18.08 -8.00 12.23
C ASP A 140 17.59 -6.63 12.71
N THR A 141 16.85 -5.93 11.86
CA THR A 141 16.33 -4.59 12.14
C THR A 141 14.81 -4.66 12.07
N LYS A 142 14.13 -4.00 12.95
CA LYS A 142 12.67 -3.85 12.84
C LYS A 142 12.28 -2.78 11.82
N GLU A 143 13.22 -2.43 10.95
CA GLU A 143 13.08 -1.40 9.93
C GLU A 143 12.44 -1.96 8.67
N VAL A 144 11.67 -1.10 8.03
CA VAL A 144 11.06 -1.43 6.74
C VAL A 144 12.12 -1.34 5.65
N THR A 145 12.28 -2.42 4.89
CA THR A 145 13.15 -2.47 3.72
C THR A 145 12.39 -2.20 2.43
N VAL A 146 11.15 -2.69 2.35
CA VAL A 146 10.30 -2.56 1.16
C VAL A 146 8.84 -2.44 1.57
N MET A 147 8.11 -1.57 0.87
CA MET A 147 6.65 -1.49 0.91
C MET A 147 6.12 -1.66 -0.52
N ILE A 148 5.19 -2.57 -0.73
CA ILE A 148 4.58 -2.83 -2.03
C ILE A 148 3.09 -2.55 -1.94
N PHE A 149 2.61 -1.64 -2.79
CA PHE A 149 1.22 -1.26 -2.86
C PHE A 149 0.58 -1.84 -4.12
N THR A 150 -0.52 -2.55 -3.96
CA THR A 150 -1.30 -3.20 -5.02
C THR A 150 -2.77 -2.80 -4.90
N PRO A 151 -3.61 -3.07 -5.90
CA PRO A 151 -5.06 -3.07 -5.68
C PRO A 151 -5.43 -4.04 -4.55
N PRO A 152 -6.54 -3.81 -3.85
CA PRO A 152 -7.02 -4.72 -2.80
C PRO A 152 -7.05 -6.18 -3.27
N GLN A 153 -6.57 -7.07 -2.42
CA GLN A 153 -6.46 -8.51 -2.70
C GLN A 153 -7.35 -9.27 -1.70
N SER A 154 -8.34 -10.00 -2.19
CA SER A 154 -9.04 -10.94 -1.34
C SER A 154 -8.09 -12.08 -0.98
N LEU A 155 -7.75 -12.23 0.30
CA LEU A 155 -7.00 -13.40 0.73
C LEU A 155 -7.85 -14.67 0.50
N PRO A 156 -7.26 -15.77 0.02
CA PRO A 156 -7.95 -17.07 0.07
C PRO A 156 -8.37 -17.35 1.52
N PRO A 157 -9.54 -17.96 1.75
CA PRO A 157 -9.92 -18.38 3.08
C PRO A 157 -8.76 -19.14 3.73
N ALA A 158 -8.45 -18.82 4.99
CA ALA A 158 -7.41 -19.54 5.72
C ALA A 158 -7.71 -21.05 5.61
N ALA A 159 -6.73 -21.83 5.18
CA ALA A 159 -6.89 -23.28 5.07
C ALA A 159 -7.42 -23.80 6.41
N ALA A 160 -8.53 -24.53 6.38
CA ALA A 160 -9.10 -25.09 7.58
C ALA A 160 -8.04 -25.92 8.31
N PRO A 161 -7.93 -25.81 9.65
CA PRO A 161 -6.98 -26.61 10.40
C PRO A 161 -7.18 -28.09 10.04
N PRO A 162 -6.12 -28.89 9.88
CA PRO A 162 -6.24 -30.29 9.58
C PRO A 162 -7.16 -30.96 10.60
N ALA A 163 -8.14 -31.71 10.11
CA ALA A 163 -9.09 -32.41 10.94
C ALA A 163 -8.33 -33.27 11.96
N ARG A 164 -8.65 -33.07 13.25
CA ARG A 164 -8.04 -33.83 14.33
C ARG A 164 -8.33 -35.33 14.08
N PRO A 165 -7.30 -36.20 14.08
CA PRO A 165 -7.54 -37.62 13.89
C PRO A 165 -8.50 -38.16 14.95
N PRO A 166 -9.38 -39.12 14.62
CA PRO A 166 -10.32 -39.68 15.56
C PRO A 166 -9.57 -40.31 16.75
N GLN A 167 -9.87 -39.84 17.94
CA GLN A 167 -9.38 -40.45 19.16
C GLN A 167 -10.07 -41.83 19.30
N ARG A 168 -9.26 -42.87 19.37
CA ARG A 168 -9.69 -44.24 19.71
C ARG A 168 -9.72 -44.42 21.21
#